data_c788f6ede78fc7d145a46e8475d7f28a
#
_entry.id   c788f6ede78fc7d145a46e8475d7f28a
#
_cell.length_a   1.000
_cell.length_b   1.000
_cell.length_c   1.000
_cell.angle_alpha   90.00
_cell.angle_beta   90.00
_cell.angle_gamma   90.00
#
_symmetry.space_group_name_H-M   'P 1'
#
loop_
_entity.id
_entity.type
_entity.pdbx_description
1 polymer ?
#
loop_
_entity_poly.entity_id
_entity_poly.type
_entity_poly.pdbx_seq_one_letter_code
_entity_poly.pdbx_strand_id
1 'polypeptide(L)'
;ILFQLGTQSFANADFEQALKYLNQSIAIGQYNRQTKADAYYWCGESYYRLNRMVEAARDFNAYLQLTTQPNNEMYALANYNLGYIAFHRKDYTQASNYFQKYIQLEKGENATALADAYNRIGDCHLHVRNFEEAKQYYSQAEQMNTSSGDYSFYQLALVSGLQKDYTGKITLLNRLVGKYPASPYAVNAIYEKGRSYVLMDNNNQAITSFKELLTKYPESPVSRKAAAEIGLLYYQKGDYNQAIEA
;
A
#
# COMPACT_ATOMS: atom_id res chain seq x y z
N ILE A 1 25.53 -20.91 -18.83
CA ILE A 1 26.38 -20.93 -17.61
C ILE A 1 26.30 -19.59 -16.89
N LEU A 2 26.71 -18.43 -17.48
CA LEU A 2 26.70 -17.12 -16.79
C LEU A 2 25.31 -16.71 -16.28
N PHE A 3 24.29 -16.88 -17.09
CA PHE A 3 22.90 -16.64 -16.67
C PHE A 3 22.52 -17.49 -15.45
N GLN A 4 22.81 -18.78 -15.48
CA GLN A 4 22.55 -19.68 -14.36
C GLN A 4 23.33 -19.31 -13.09
N LEU A 5 24.60 -18.92 -13.22
CA LEU A 5 25.39 -18.42 -12.08
C LEU A 5 24.79 -17.12 -11.50
N GLY A 6 24.30 -16.23 -12.37
CA GLY A 6 23.65 -15.01 -11.96
C GLY A 6 22.35 -15.26 -11.20
N THR A 7 21.46 -16.10 -11.71
CA THR A 7 20.20 -16.46 -11.03
C THR A 7 20.45 -17.24 -9.73
N GLN A 8 21.49 -18.08 -9.69
CA GLN A 8 21.90 -18.78 -8.47
C GLN A 8 22.41 -17.80 -7.40
N SER A 9 23.25 -16.81 -7.80
CA SER A 9 23.72 -15.78 -6.88
C SER A 9 22.56 -14.93 -6.35
N PHE A 10 21.58 -14.60 -7.20
CA PHE A 10 20.36 -13.92 -6.77
C PHE A 10 19.59 -14.75 -5.73
N ALA A 11 19.40 -16.05 -5.98
CA ALA A 11 18.71 -16.95 -5.04
C ALA A 11 19.43 -17.04 -3.67
N ASN A 12 20.75 -16.87 -3.67
CA ASN A 12 21.57 -16.80 -2.45
C ASN A 12 21.60 -15.40 -1.81
N ALA A 13 20.80 -14.45 -2.32
CA ALA A 13 20.78 -13.04 -1.91
C ALA A 13 22.11 -12.30 -2.11
N ASP A 14 23.03 -12.81 -2.94
CA ASP A 14 24.26 -12.12 -3.35
C ASP A 14 23.98 -11.30 -4.63
N PHE A 15 23.31 -10.16 -4.45
CA PHE A 15 22.80 -9.37 -5.56
C PHE A 15 23.91 -8.69 -6.37
N GLU A 16 25.03 -8.32 -5.76
CA GLU A 16 26.17 -7.75 -6.47
C GLU A 16 26.86 -8.80 -7.35
N GLN A 17 27.03 -10.01 -6.86
CA GLN A 17 27.58 -11.11 -7.65
C GLN A 17 26.61 -11.53 -8.76
N ALA A 18 25.28 -11.52 -8.47
CA ALA A 18 24.26 -11.76 -9.48
C ALA A 18 24.39 -10.75 -10.64
N LEU A 19 24.49 -9.46 -10.33
CA LEU A 19 24.68 -8.41 -11.33
C LEU A 19 25.93 -8.62 -12.16
N LYS A 20 27.04 -9.03 -11.55
CA LYS A 20 28.29 -9.31 -12.27
C LYS A 20 28.11 -10.39 -13.34
N TYR A 21 27.52 -11.53 -12.97
CA TYR A 21 27.32 -12.64 -13.92
C TYR A 21 26.25 -12.31 -14.96
N LEU A 22 25.15 -11.67 -14.56
CA LEU A 22 24.05 -11.32 -15.47
C LEU A 22 24.48 -10.29 -16.50
N ASN A 23 25.24 -9.25 -16.10
CA ASN A 23 25.78 -8.26 -17.04
C ASN A 23 26.77 -8.89 -18.02
N GLN A 24 27.60 -9.84 -17.57
CA GLN A 24 28.46 -10.60 -18.47
C GLN A 24 27.63 -11.44 -19.47
N SER A 25 26.53 -12.05 -19.01
CA SER A 25 25.63 -12.79 -19.89
C SER A 25 24.97 -11.88 -20.93
N ILE A 26 24.56 -10.68 -20.54
CA ILE A 26 24.00 -9.67 -21.45
C ILE A 26 25.01 -9.23 -22.50
N ALA A 27 26.26 -9.02 -22.10
CA ALA A 27 27.36 -8.53 -22.96
C ALA A 27 27.74 -9.54 -24.06
N ILE A 28 27.70 -10.84 -23.77
CA ILE A 28 27.98 -11.90 -24.75
C ILE A 28 27.01 -11.87 -25.93
N GLY A 29 25.77 -11.49 -25.71
CA GLY A 29 24.80 -11.01 -26.71
C GLY A 29 24.41 -11.91 -27.88
N GLN A 30 25.12 -13.01 -28.13
CA GLN A 30 24.97 -13.83 -29.35
C GLN A 30 23.92 -14.95 -29.23
N TYR A 31 23.36 -15.18 -28.05
CA TYR A 31 22.47 -16.30 -27.78
C TYR A 31 21.05 -15.81 -27.51
N ASN A 32 20.12 -16.62 -27.72
CA ASN A 32 18.69 -16.52 -27.48
C ASN A 32 18.22 -15.16 -26.88
N ARG A 33 17.45 -14.40 -27.67
CA ARG A 33 16.86 -13.09 -27.30
C ARG A 33 16.13 -13.17 -25.95
N GLN A 34 15.44 -14.28 -25.66
CA GLN A 34 14.74 -14.48 -24.41
C GLN A 34 15.70 -14.58 -23.22
N THR A 35 16.80 -15.34 -23.32
CA THR A 35 17.78 -15.41 -22.22
C THR A 35 18.38 -14.03 -21.91
N LYS A 36 18.60 -13.19 -22.94
CA LYS A 36 19.04 -11.82 -22.73
C LYS A 36 17.98 -10.97 -22.03
N ALA A 37 16.72 -11.11 -22.44
CA ALA A 37 15.60 -10.46 -21.76
C ALA A 37 15.52 -10.88 -20.29
N ASP A 38 15.54 -12.17 -20.01
CA ASP A 38 15.47 -12.71 -18.65
C ASP A 38 16.66 -12.25 -17.80
N ALA A 39 17.84 -12.08 -18.38
CA ALA A 39 19.00 -11.51 -17.67
C ALA A 39 18.74 -10.04 -17.25
N TYR A 40 18.10 -9.23 -18.10
CA TYR A 40 17.67 -7.88 -17.72
C TYR A 40 16.63 -7.91 -16.59
N TYR A 41 15.68 -8.85 -16.61
CA TYR A 41 14.72 -8.98 -15.51
C TYR A 41 15.43 -9.22 -14.19
N TRP A 42 16.35 -10.20 -14.13
CA TRP A 42 17.07 -10.52 -12.90
C TRP A 42 18.08 -9.42 -12.48
N CYS A 43 18.62 -8.65 -13.43
CA CYS A 43 19.35 -7.42 -13.10
C CYS A 43 18.42 -6.39 -12.46
N GLY A 44 17.22 -6.18 -13.01
CA GLY A 44 16.21 -5.31 -12.45
C GLY A 44 15.85 -5.68 -11.02
N GLU A 45 15.57 -6.97 -10.75
CA GLU A 45 15.33 -7.50 -9.41
C GLU A 45 16.51 -7.27 -8.46
N SER A 46 17.73 -7.53 -8.91
CA SER A 46 18.93 -7.33 -8.11
C SER A 46 19.12 -5.86 -7.74
N TYR A 47 18.98 -4.96 -8.70
CA TYR A 47 19.04 -3.51 -8.44
C TYR A 47 17.93 -3.05 -7.51
N TYR A 48 16.72 -3.57 -7.67
CA TYR A 48 15.59 -3.25 -6.80
C TYR A 48 15.88 -3.65 -5.34
N ARG A 49 16.43 -4.86 -5.11
CA ARG A 49 16.84 -5.34 -3.78
C ARG A 49 17.96 -4.50 -3.16
N LEU A 50 18.84 -3.96 -3.99
CA LEU A 50 19.91 -3.03 -3.59
C LEU A 50 19.43 -1.57 -3.45
N ASN A 51 18.13 -1.31 -3.57
CA ASN A 51 17.53 0.03 -3.55
C ASN A 51 18.07 0.98 -4.65
N ARG A 52 18.56 0.42 -5.75
CA ARG A 52 19.06 1.16 -6.93
C ARG A 52 17.95 1.29 -7.97
N MET A 53 16.96 2.15 -7.65
CA MET A 53 15.69 2.21 -8.36
C MET A 53 15.80 2.71 -9.81
N VAL A 54 16.80 3.53 -10.13
CA VAL A 54 17.00 4.04 -11.51
C VAL A 54 17.46 2.92 -12.43
N GLU A 55 18.46 2.15 -11.98
CA GLU A 55 18.99 1.01 -12.73
C GLU A 55 17.94 -0.12 -12.81
N ALA A 56 17.22 -0.36 -11.73
CA ALA A 56 16.13 -1.33 -11.73
C ALA A 56 15.07 -1.00 -12.79
N ALA A 57 14.61 0.26 -12.84
CA ALA A 57 13.64 0.71 -13.84
C ALA A 57 14.17 0.57 -15.27
N ARG A 58 15.44 0.92 -15.51
CA ARG A 58 16.08 0.75 -16.82
C ARG A 58 16.04 -0.70 -17.27
N ASP A 59 16.41 -1.62 -16.39
CA ASP A 59 16.56 -3.02 -16.75
C ASP A 59 15.22 -3.75 -16.84
N PHE A 60 14.24 -3.44 -15.98
CA PHE A 60 12.87 -3.92 -16.18
C PHE A 60 12.27 -3.43 -17.51
N ASN A 61 12.48 -2.16 -17.90
CA ASN A 61 12.02 -1.68 -19.20
C ASN A 61 12.73 -2.37 -20.36
N ALA A 62 14.03 -2.65 -20.25
CA ALA A 62 14.76 -3.43 -21.25
C ALA A 62 14.19 -4.85 -21.39
N TYR A 63 13.84 -5.50 -20.26
CA TYR A 63 13.15 -6.78 -20.27
C TYR A 63 11.82 -6.71 -21.01
N LEU A 64 10.96 -5.75 -20.65
CA LEU A 64 9.63 -5.60 -21.28
C LEU A 64 9.69 -5.39 -22.79
N GLN A 65 10.76 -4.74 -23.30
CA GLN A 65 10.97 -4.50 -24.72
C GLN A 65 11.55 -5.71 -25.46
N LEU A 66 12.37 -6.52 -24.80
CA LEU A 66 13.12 -7.59 -25.41
C LEU A 66 12.41 -8.95 -25.34
N THR A 67 11.62 -9.20 -24.30
CA THR A 67 10.99 -10.50 -24.09
C THR A 67 10.09 -10.89 -25.25
N THR A 68 10.08 -12.19 -25.57
CA THR A 68 9.17 -12.81 -26.53
C THR A 68 7.94 -13.42 -25.85
N GLN A 69 7.85 -13.26 -24.51
CA GLN A 69 6.79 -13.84 -23.68
C GLN A 69 6.07 -12.77 -22.84
N PRO A 70 5.29 -11.87 -23.46
CA PRO A 70 4.71 -10.71 -22.80
C PRO A 70 3.55 -11.04 -21.82
N ASN A 71 3.21 -12.33 -21.67
CA ASN A 71 2.11 -12.79 -20.80
C ASN A 71 2.59 -13.79 -19.74
N ASN A 72 3.91 -13.87 -19.48
CA ASN A 72 4.44 -14.71 -18.41
C ASN A 72 4.45 -13.97 -17.07
N GLU A 73 4.68 -14.73 -15.99
CA GLU A 73 4.76 -14.21 -14.63
C GLU A 73 5.81 -13.10 -14.47
N MET A 74 7.00 -13.27 -15.05
CA MET A 74 8.09 -12.27 -14.98
C MET A 74 7.67 -10.95 -15.62
N TYR A 75 6.86 -11.01 -16.70
CA TYR A 75 6.35 -9.80 -17.34
C TYR A 75 5.34 -9.07 -16.43
N ALA A 76 4.48 -9.82 -15.75
CA ALA A 76 3.57 -9.26 -14.77
C ALA A 76 4.33 -8.62 -13.60
N LEU A 77 5.30 -9.35 -13.01
CA LEU A 77 6.10 -8.87 -11.89
C LEU A 77 6.98 -7.67 -12.25
N ALA A 78 7.54 -7.61 -13.47
CA ALA A 78 8.28 -6.44 -13.93
C ALA A 78 7.38 -5.18 -13.95
N ASN A 79 6.13 -5.29 -14.40
CA ASN A 79 5.17 -4.19 -14.32
C ASN A 79 4.84 -3.83 -12.85
N TYR A 80 4.67 -4.83 -11.98
CA TYR A 80 4.42 -4.58 -10.56
C TYR A 80 5.55 -3.78 -9.91
N ASN A 81 6.81 -4.18 -10.12
CA ASN A 81 7.98 -3.48 -9.59
C ASN A 81 8.15 -2.07 -10.19
N LEU A 82 7.92 -1.91 -11.51
CA LEU A 82 7.91 -0.59 -12.14
C LEU A 82 6.81 0.31 -11.57
N GLY A 83 5.66 -0.26 -11.22
CA GLY A 83 4.59 0.44 -10.52
C GLY A 83 5.07 1.04 -9.20
N TYR A 84 5.76 0.26 -8.39
CA TYR A 84 6.35 0.75 -7.14
C TYR A 84 7.43 1.81 -7.36
N ILE A 85 8.31 1.62 -8.34
CA ILE A 85 9.36 2.59 -8.66
C ILE A 85 8.73 3.94 -9.07
N ALA A 86 7.71 3.91 -9.93
CA ALA A 86 6.99 5.11 -10.35
C ALA A 86 6.24 5.76 -9.16
N PHE A 87 5.62 4.95 -8.29
CA PHE A 87 4.95 5.42 -7.09
C PHE A 87 5.91 6.17 -6.14
N HIS A 88 7.09 5.62 -5.88
CA HIS A 88 8.11 6.28 -5.06
C HIS A 88 8.62 7.59 -5.69
N ARG A 89 8.62 7.69 -7.00
CA ARG A 89 8.92 8.92 -7.74
C ARG A 89 7.76 9.92 -7.75
N LYS A 90 6.63 9.56 -7.16
CA LYS A 90 5.36 10.33 -7.17
C LYS A 90 4.77 10.51 -8.57
N ASP A 91 5.16 9.69 -9.52
CA ASP A 91 4.51 9.60 -10.82
C ASP A 91 3.31 8.64 -10.73
N TYR A 92 2.25 9.14 -10.11
CA TYR A 92 1.07 8.36 -9.79
C TYR A 92 0.32 7.89 -11.03
N THR A 93 0.38 8.65 -12.13
CA THR A 93 -0.21 8.25 -13.40
C THR A 93 0.49 7.03 -13.97
N GLN A 94 1.82 7.06 -14.04
CA GLN A 94 2.60 5.95 -14.57
C GLN A 94 2.53 4.74 -13.63
N ALA A 95 2.57 4.97 -12.30
CA ALA A 95 2.41 3.92 -11.31
C ALA A 95 1.07 3.17 -11.49
N SER A 96 -0.03 3.90 -11.61
CA SER A 96 -1.36 3.30 -11.85
C SER A 96 -1.38 2.46 -13.13
N ASN A 97 -0.80 2.96 -14.23
CA ASN A 97 -0.74 2.22 -15.49
C ASN A 97 0.03 0.90 -15.36
N TYR A 98 1.16 0.89 -14.66
CA TYR A 98 1.93 -0.32 -14.43
C TYR A 98 1.18 -1.34 -13.54
N PHE A 99 0.57 -0.89 -12.44
CA PHE A 99 -0.23 -1.77 -11.60
C PHE A 99 -1.47 -2.30 -12.33
N GLN A 100 -2.14 -1.49 -13.15
CA GLN A 100 -3.25 -1.95 -14.01
C GLN A 100 -2.78 -3.03 -14.98
N LYS A 101 -1.57 -2.88 -15.56
CA LYS A 101 -1.01 -3.90 -16.44
C LYS A 101 -0.71 -5.20 -15.68
N TYR A 102 -0.20 -5.10 -14.45
CA TYR A 102 -0.03 -6.25 -13.58
C TYR A 102 -1.35 -6.98 -13.34
N ILE A 103 -2.39 -6.25 -12.92
CA ILE A 103 -3.73 -6.82 -12.67
C ILE A 103 -4.31 -7.55 -13.89
N GLN A 104 -4.11 -7.01 -15.10
CA GLN A 104 -4.58 -7.63 -16.33
C GLN A 104 -3.87 -8.96 -16.65
N LEU A 105 -2.63 -9.11 -16.21
CA LEU A 105 -1.78 -10.25 -16.48
C LEU A 105 -1.82 -11.30 -15.38
N GLU A 106 -2.07 -10.88 -14.15
CA GLU A 106 -2.19 -11.76 -12.99
C GLU A 106 -3.48 -12.60 -13.10
N LYS A 107 -3.31 -13.92 -13.10
CA LYS A 107 -4.42 -14.86 -13.29
C LYS A 107 -5.12 -15.28 -11.99
N GLY A 108 -4.87 -14.53 -10.90
CA GLY A 108 -5.44 -14.82 -9.58
C GLY A 108 -4.63 -15.82 -8.75
N GLU A 109 -3.42 -16.16 -9.19
CA GLU A 109 -2.54 -17.11 -8.50
C GLU A 109 -1.96 -16.48 -7.22
N ASN A 110 -1.76 -15.13 -7.21
CA ASN A 110 -1.27 -14.39 -6.06
C ASN A 110 -2.27 -13.32 -5.59
N ALA A 111 -3.31 -13.76 -4.89
CA ALA A 111 -4.37 -12.89 -4.38
C ALA A 111 -3.84 -11.75 -3.50
N THR A 112 -2.76 -11.97 -2.74
CA THR A 112 -2.16 -10.95 -1.87
C THR A 112 -1.51 -9.83 -2.69
N ALA A 113 -0.71 -10.16 -3.69
CA ALA A 113 -0.08 -9.16 -4.56
C ALA A 113 -1.12 -8.44 -5.43
N LEU A 114 -2.18 -9.15 -5.84
CA LEU A 114 -3.27 -8.55 -6.59
C LEU A 114 -4.04 -7.54 -5.74
N ALA A 115 -4.38 -7.88 -4.49
CA ALA A 115 -5.02 -6.96 -3.56
C ALA A 115 -4.12 -5.73 -3.25
N ASP A 116 -2.81 -5.96 -3.13
CA ASP A 116 -1.87 -4.85 -2.96
C ASP A 116 -1.83 -3.95 -4.19
N ALA A 117 -1.80 -4.51 -5.41
CA ALA A 117 -1.85 -3.71 -6.64
C ALA A 117 -3.12 -2.85 -6.72
N TYR A 118 -4.28 -3.40 -6.35
CA TYR A 118 -5.52 -2.61 -6.23
C TYR A 118 -5.38 -1.49 -5.21
N ASN A 119 -4.81 -1.76 -4.03
CA ASN A 119 -4.55 -0.73 -3.02
C ASN A 119 -3.61 0.36 -3.56
N ARG A 120 -2.53 0.00 -4.26
CA ARG A 120 -1.59 0.98 -4.84
C ARG A 120 -2.23 1.84 -5.91
N ILE A 121 -3.12 1.29 -6.74
CA ILE A 121 -3.90 2.10 -7.69
C ILE A 121 -4.84 3.05 -6.94
N GLY A 122 -5.51 2.57 -5.90
CA GLY A 122 -6.32 3.41 -5.01
C GLY A 122 -5.52 4.59 -4.44
N ASP A 123 -4.29 4.32 -3.95
CA ASP A 123 -3.38 5.36 -3.45
C ASP A 123 -3.01 6.36 -4.55
N CYS A 124 -2.72 5.89 -5.78
CA CYS A 124 -2.45 6.78 -6.91
C CYS A 124 -3.61 7.73 -7.17
N HIS A 125 -4.84 7.22 -7.22
CA HIS A 125 -6.04 8.03 -7.41
C HIS A 125 -6.29 8.98 -6.24
N LEU A 126 -6.06 8.54 -5.00
CA LEU A 126 -6.15 9.39 -3.81
C LEU A 126 -5.18 10.58 -3.88
N HIS A 127 -3.93 10.35 -4.27
CA HIS A 127 -2.93 11.41 -4.39
C HIS A 127 -3.28 12.46 -5.44
N VAL A 128 -3.97 12.09 -6.52
CA VAL A 128 -4.46 13.04 -7.53
C VAL A 128 -5.90 13.50 -7.26
N ARG A 129 -6.45 13.17 -6.08
CA ARG A 129 -7.78 13.57 -5.59
C ARG A 129 -8.96 13.00 -6.40
N ASN A 130 -8.76 11.91 -7.10
CA ASN A 130 -9.82 11.15 -7.76
C ASN A 130 -10.46 10.19 -6.75
N PHE A 131 -11.33 10.73 -5.89
CA PHE A 131 -11.84 10.00 -4.71
C PHE A 131 -12.75 8.83 -5.07
N GLU A 132 -13.56 8.94 -6.12
CA GLU A 132 -14.47 7.86 -6.53
C GLU A 132 -13.69 6.65 -7.06
N GLU A 133 -12.71 6.89 -7.92
CA GLU A 133 -11.83 5.84 -8.44
C GLU A 133 -11.02 5.21 -7.30
N ALA A 134 -10.48 6.02 -6.38
CA ALA A 134 -9.77 5.51 -5.21
C ALA A 134 -10.64 4.55 -4.40
N LYS A 135 -11.90 4.90 -4.11
CA LYS A 135 -12.86 4.04 -3.40
C LYS A 135 -13.13 2.74 -4.16
N GLN A 136 -13.29 2.79 -5.49
CA GLN A 136 -13.53 1.59 -6.29
C GLN A 136 -12.36 0.60 -6.15
N TYR A 137 -11.12 1.07 -6.29
CA TYR A 137 -9.95 0.22 -6.20
C TYR A 137 -9.72 -0.33 -4.79
N TYR A 138 -9.88 0.48 -3.73
CA TYR A 138 -9.82 -0.02 -2.36
C TYR A 138 -10.92 -1.04 -2.05
N SER A 139 -12.13 -0.85 -2.60
CA SER A 139 -13.22 -1.81 -2.44
C SER A 139 -12.92 -3.14 -3.13
N GLN A 140 -12.28 -3.13 -4.30
CA GLN A 140 -11.82 -4.34 -4.97
C GLN A 140 -10.77 -5.08 -4.13
N ALA A 141 -9.81 -4.36 -3.57
CA ALA A 141 -8.81 -4.94 -2.68
C ALA A 141 -9.44 -5.56 -1.41
N GLU A 142 -10.41 -4.90 -0.81
CA GLU A 142 -11.13 -5.40 0.38
C GLU A 142 -11.90 -6.69 0.09
N GLN A 143 -12.59 -6.74 -1.05
CA GLN A 143 -13.38 -7.91 -1.46
C GLN A 143 -12.53 -9.17 -1.66
N MET A 144 -11.25 -9.03 -1.94
CA MET A 144 -10.32 -10.16 -2.05
C MET A 144 -10.04 -10.86 -0.70
N ASN A 145 -10.43 -10.23 0.41
CA ASN A 145 -10.34 -10.79 1.77
C ASN A 145 -8.93 -11.31 2.13
N THR A 146 -7.90 -10.60 1.71
CA THR A 146 -6.50 -10.88 2.03
C THR A 146 -6.07 -10.25 3.36
N SER A 147 -4.83 -10.51 3.77
CA SER A 147 -4.24 -9.91 4.98
C SER A 147 -4.14 -8.38 4.93
N SER A 148 -4.16 -7.77 3.75
CA SER A 148 -4.14 -6.31 3.56
C SER A 148 -5.52 -5.65 3.55
N GLY A 149 -6.58 -6.38 3.89
CA GLY A 149 -7.95 -5.87 3.93
C GLY A 149 -8.15 -4.77 4.99
N ASP A 150 -7.39 -4.79 6.07
CA ASP A 150 -7.38 -3.73 7.08
C ASP A 150 -6.90 -2.39 6.52
N TYR A 151 -5.84 -2.40 5.69
CA TYR A 151 -5.40 -1.22 4.95
C TYR A 151 -6.51 -0.68 4.05
N SER A 152 -7.14 -1.54 3.26
CA SER A 152 -8.22 -1.17 2.35
C SER A 152 -9.38 -0.50 3.10
N PHE A 153 -9.83 -1.08 4.22
CA PHE A 153 -10.88 -0.47 5.05
C PHE A 153 -10.49 0.89 5.59
N TYR A 154 -9.24 1.02 6.06
CA TYR A 154 -8.76 2.28 6.61
C TYR A 154 -8.73 3.38 5.54
N GLN A 155 -8.22 3.07 4.36
CA GLN A 155 -8.18 4.03 3.25
C GLN A 155 -9.59 4.39 2.74
N LEU A 156 -10.50 3.42 2.61
CA LEU A 156 -11.91 3.68 2.29
C LEU A 156 -12.54 4.66 3.28
N ALA A 157 -12.29 4.47 4.58
CA ALA A 157 -12.80 5.35 5.62
C ALA A 157 -12.21 6.77 5.50
N LEU A 158 -10.90 6.89 5.23
CA LEU A 158 -10.27 8.20 5.03
C LEU A 158 -10.85 8.94 3.83
N VAL A 159 -11.02 8.26 2.70
CA VAL A 159 -11.61 8.85 1.48
C VAL A 159 -13.05 9.28 1.74
N SER A 160 -13.87 8.45 2.43
CA SER A 160 -15.23 8.85 2.83
C SER A 160 -15.24 10.13 3.68
N GLY A 161 -14.28 10.26 4.60
CA GLY A 161 -14.11 11.47 5.40
C GLY A 161 -13.72 12.71 4.58
N LEU A 162 -12.86 12.55 3.56
CA LEU A 162 -12.51 13.64 2.63
C LEU A 162 -13.72 14.11 1.82
N GLN A 163 -14.66 13.23 1.54
CA GLN A 163 -15.94 13.53 0.88
C GLN A 163 -17.02 14.00 1.87
N LYS A 164 -16.69 14.16 3.16
CA LYS A 164 -17.60 14.54 4.26
C LYS A 164 -18.68 13.50 4.54
N ASP A 165 -18.56 12.27 4.05
CA ASP A 165 -19.41 11.14 4.45
C ASP A 165 -18.89 10.56 5.78
N TYR A 166 -19.17 11.27 6.86
CA TYR A 166 -18.72 10.86 8.20
C TYR A 166 -19.45 9.61 8.71
N THR A 167 -20.69 9.39 8.31
CA THR A 167 -21.44 8.18 8.65
C THR A 167 -20.85 6.95 7.99
N GLY A 168 -20.56 7.02 6.70
CA GLY A 168 -19.87 5.97 5.96
C GLY A 168 -18.48 5.70 6.53
N LYS A 169 -17.71 6.77 6.85
CA LYS A 169 -16.41 6.66 7.51
C LYS A 169 -16.49 5.88 8.81
N ILE A 170 -17.42 6.23 9.71
CA ILE A 170 -17.60 5.56 11.01
C ILE A 170 -17.95 4.09 10.81
N THR A 171 -18.82 3.78 9.85
CA THR A 171 -19.21 2.40 9.54
C THR A 171 -18.01 1.56 9.11
N LEU A 172 -17.18 2.09 8.22
CA LEU A 172 -15.96 1.43 7.74
C LEU A 172 -14.93 1.22 8.86
N LEU A 173 -14.73 2.24 9.72
CA LEU A 173 -13.81 2.14 10.86
C LEU A 173 -14.29 1.10 11.90
N ASN A 174 -15.58 1.01 12.17
CA ASN A 174 -16.14 -0.04 13.03
C ASN A 174 -15.93 -1.45 12.42
N ARG A 175 -16.13 -1.60 11.12
CA ARG A 175 -15.86 -2.88 10.42
C ARG A 175 -14.38 -3.25 10.49
N LEU A 176 -13.46 -2.28 10.33
CA LEU A 176 -12.02 -2.50 10.47
C LEU A 176 -11.68 -3.06 11.86
N VAL A 177 -12.09 -2.34 12.92
CA VAL A 177 -11.79 -2.75 14.31
C VAL A 177 -12.45 -4.08 14.67
N GLY A 178 -13.63 -4.36 14.15
CA GLY A 178 -14.33 -5.62 14.38
C GLY A 178 -13.72 -6.81 13.65
N LYS A 179 -13.31 -6.63 12.39
CA LYS A 179 -12.75 -7.71 11.56
C LYS A 179 -11.24 -7.91 11.80
N TYR A 180 -10.51 -6.83 12.12
CA TYR A 180 -9.05 -6.82 12.29
C TYR A 180 -8.63 -6.16 13.61
N PRO A 181 -8.96 -6.73 14.77
CA PRO A 181 -8.70 -6.10 16.07
C PRO A 181 -7.21 -5.93 16.39
N ALA A 182 -6.35 -6.75 15.78
CA ALA A 182 -4.89 -6.65 15.90
C ALA A 182 -4.23 -5.80 14.80
N SER A 183 -5.01 -5.14 13.96
CA SER A 183 -4.49 -4.28 12.90
C SER A 183 -3.69 -3.10 13.46
N PRO A 184 -2.55 -2.73 12.84
CA PRO A 184 -1.82 -1.51 13.18
C PRO A 184 -2.66 -0.24 12.98
N TYR A 185 -3.75 -0.32 12.21
CA TYR A 185 -4.68 0.81 12.00
C TYR A 185 -5.76 0.90 13.06
N ALA A 186 -5.96 -0.11 13.94
CA ALA A 186 -7.06 -0.15 14.89
C ALA A 186 -7.08 1.06 15.84
N VAL A 187 -5.92 1.45 16.36
CA VAL A 187 -5.77 2.62 17.25
C VAL A 187 -6.21 3.90 16.54
N ASN A 188 -5.67 4.14 15.36
CA ASN A 188 -6.03 5.31 14.56
C ASN A 188 -7.49 5.27 14.10
N ALA A 189 -8.04 4.10 13.82
CA ALA A 189 -9.44 3.94 13.44
C ALA A 189 -10.42 4.39 14.54
N ILE A 190 -10.13 4.03 15.80
CA ILE A 190 -10.97 4.48 16.94
C ILE A 190 -10.84 6.00 17.13
N TYR A 191 -9.64 6.54 16.99
CA TYR A 191 -9.42 7.99 17.07
C TYR A 191 -10.19 8.74 15.96
N GLU A 192 -10.05 8.29 14.72
CA GLU A 192 -10.73 8.87 13.57
C GLU A 192 -12.26 8.74 13.64
N LYS A 193 -12.78 7.68 14.28
CA LYS A 193 -14.19 7.55 14.62
C LYS A 193 -14.64 8.67 15.57
N GLY A 194 -13.89 8.91 16.63
CA GLY A 194 -14.16 10.01 17.58
C GLY A 194 -14.14 11.37 16.88
N ARG A 195 -13.12 11.63 16.07
CA ARG A 195 -13.02 12.86 15.26
C ARG A 195 -14.20 13.05 14.32
N SER A 196 -14.69 11.96 13.72
CA SER A 196 -15.86 12.03 12.83
C SER A 196 -17.13 12.42 13.60
N TYR A 197 -17.31 11.93 14.82
CA TYR A 197 -18.42 12.35 15.67
C TYR A 197 -18.32 13.83 16.08
N VAL A 198 -17.11 14.34 16.34
CA VAL A 198 -16.89 15.78 16.58
C VAL A 198 -17.34 16.61 15.38
N LEU A 199 -16.97 16.20 14.16
CA LEU A 199 -17.38 16.88 12.93
C LEU A 199 -18.88 16.81 12.63
N MET A 200 -19.60 15.91 13.30
CA MET A 200 -21.06 15.76 13.24
C MET A 200 -21.77 16.44 14.43
N ASP A 201 -21.06 17.22 15.24
CA ASP A 201 -21.55 17.81 16.51
C ASP A 201 -22.09 16.78 17.51
N ASN A 202 -21.71 15.50 17.36
CA ASN A 202 -22.13 14.44 18.27
C ASN A 202 -21.06 14.22 19.36
N ASN A 203 -20.93 15.21 20.23
CA ASN A 203 -19.89 15.24 21.25
C ASN A 203 -19.97 14.07 22.25
N ASN A 204 -21.18 13.55 22.53
CA ASN A 204 -21.32 12.40 23.43
C ASN A 204 -20.70 11.12 22.84
N GLN A 205 -20.96 10.84 21.57
CA GLN A 205 -20.39 9.69 20.88
C GLN A 205 -18.88 9.87 20.65
N ALA A 206 -18.43 11.11 20.42
CA ALA A 206 -17.02 11.44 20.32
C ALA A 206 -16.28 11.08 21.61
N ILE A 207 -16.76 11.57 22.76
CA ILE A 207 -16.19 11.28 24.09
C ILE A 207 -16.19 9.77 24.36
N THR A 208 -17.28 9.08 24.04
CA THR A 208 -17.36 7.60 24.18
C THR A 208 -16.28 6.90 23.36
N SER A 209 -16.07 7.31 22.10
CA SER A 209 -15.05 6.73 21.24
C SER A 209 -13.64 7.00 21.74
N PHE A 210 -13.36 8.21 22.21
CA PHE A 210 -12.05 8.55 22.77
C PHE A 210 -11.79 7.80 24.09
N LYS A 211 -12.80 7.64 24.97
CA LYS A 211 -12.68 6.84 26.19
C LYS A 211 -12.43 5.35 25.89
N GLU A 212 -13.07 4.81 24.83
CA GLU A 212 -12.76 3.47 24.33
C GLU A 212 -11.27 3.33 23.99
N LEU A 213 -10.71 4.34 23.31
CA LEU A 213 -9.29 4.35 22.93
C LEU A 213 -8.37 4.35 24.17
N LEU A 214 -8.66 5.23 25.16
CA LEU A 214 -7.89 5.30 26.41
C LEU A 214 -7.90 3.97 27.17
N THR A 215 -9.04 3.28 27.17
CA THR A 215 -9.20 1.99 27.87
C THR A 215 -8.45 0.86 27.16
N LYS A 216 -8.54 0.80 25.83
CA LYS A 216 -7.97 -0.32 25.06
C LYS A 216 -6.49 -0.16 24.79
N TYR A 217 -6.00 1.07 24.65
CA TYR A 217 -4.63 1.38 24.24
C TYR A 217 -4.02 2.51 25.09
N PRO A 218 -3.94 2.37 26.43
CA PRO A 218 -3.53 3.45 27.33
C PRO A 218 -2.14 4.01 27.03
N GLU A 219 -1.21 3.16 26.60
CA GLU A 219 0.18 3.54 26.33
C GLU A 219 0.39 4.18 24.93
N SER A 220 -0.65 4.23 24.11
CA SER A 220 -0.53 4.78 22.76
C SER A 220 -0.34 6.29 22.77
N PRO A 221 0.58 6.84 21.95
CA PRO A 221 0.66 8.28 21.75
C PRO A 221 -0.65 8.91 21.25
N VAL A 222 -1.49 8.12 20.56
CA VAL A 222 -2.81 8.55 20.06
C VAL A 222 -3.78 8.71 21.21
N SER A 223 -3.66 7.93 22.28
CA SER A 223 -4.50 8.03 23.48
C SER A 223 -4.30 9.37 24.18
N ARG A 224 -3.08 9.89 24.25
CA ARG A 224 -2.84 11.25 24.77
C ARG A 224 -3.54 12.34 23.96
N LYS A 225 -3.61 12.17 22.63
CA LYS A 225 -4.39 13.08 21.77
C LYS A 225 -5.89 12.96 22.07
N ALA A 226 -6.38 11.74 22.27
CA ALA A 226 -7.79 11.49 22.60
C ALA A 226 -8.19 12.09 23.95
N ALA A 227 -7.31 12.01 24.97
CA ALA A 227 -7.52 12.67 26.27
C ALA A 227 -7.67 14.19 26.10
N ALA A 228 -6.77 14.82 25.33
CA ALA A 228 -6.88 16.26 25.07
C ALA A 228 -8.19 16.64 24.33
N GLU A 229 -8.66 15.81 23.39
CA GLU A 229 -9.96 16.03 22.72
C GLU A 229 -11.13 15.91 23.72
N ILE A 230 -11.08 14.94 24.63
CA ILE A 230 -12.11 14.79 25.69
C ILE A 230 -12.14 16.06 26.56
N GLY A 231 -10.98 16.52 27.02
CA GLY A 231 -10.87 17.73 27.83
C GLY A 231 -11.47 18.95 27.12
N LEU A 232 -11.12 19.14 25.84
CA LEU A 232 -11.67 20.22 25.03
C LEU A 232 -13.20 20.12 24.87
N LEU A 233 -13.74 18.93 24.64
CA LEU A 233 -15.18 18.71 24.48
C LEU A 233 -15.95 19.01 25.79
N TYR A 234 -15.42 18.63 26.95
CA TYR A 234 -16.02 18.97 28.25
C TYR A 234 -15.92 20.47 28.53
N TYR A 235 -14.80 21.10 28.22
CA TYR A 235 -14.62 22.56 28.35
C TYR A 235 -15.66 23.31 27.51
N GLN A 236 -15.88 22.92 26.26
CA GLN A 236 -16.88 23.54 25.38
C GLN A 236 -18.31 23.35 25.89
N LYS A 237 -18.59 22.28 26.64
CA LYS A 237 -19.87 22.05 27.32
C LYS A 237 -20.04 22.86 28.61
N GLY A 238 -19.00 23.53 29.10
CA GLY A 238 -18.96 24.21 30.38
C GLY A 238 -18.78 23.28 31.59
N ASP A 239 -18.46 22.00 31.35
CA ASP A 239 -18.11 21.03 32.39
C ASP A 239 -16.63 21.07 32.72
N TYR A 240 -16.22 22.11 33.44
CA TYR A 240 -14.82 22.38 33.72
C TYR A 240 -14.18 21.31 34.62
N ASN A 241 -14.94 20.69 35.51
CA ASN A 241 -14.43 19.63 36.39
C ASN A 241 -13.99 18.41 35.56
N GLN A 242 -14.85 17.94 34.66
CA GLN A 242 -14.53 16.84 33.76
C GLN A 242 -13.42 17.21 32.76
N ALA A 243 -13.33 18.48 32.35
CA ALA A 243 -12.27 18.95 31.48
C ALA A 243 -10.87 18.90 32.13
N ILE A 244 -10.79 19.10 33.45
CA ILE A 244 -9.53 19.03 34.19
C ILE A 244 -9.14 17.58 34.46
N GLU A 245 -10.06 16.68 34.64
CA GLU A 245 -9.82 15.25 34.91
C GLU A 245 -9.42 14.45 33.67
N ALA A 246 -9.68 14.95 32.46
CA ALA A 246 -9.46 14.28 31.20
C ALA A 246 -8.02 14.29 30.75
#